data_c77ec916f1deb437f6b31d2a59666480
#
_entry.id   c77ec916f1deb437f6b31d2a59666480
#
_cell.length_a   1.000
_cell.length_b   1.000
_cell.length_c   1.000
_cell.angle_alpha   90.00
_cell.angle_beta   90.00
_cell.angle_gamma   90.00
#
_symmetry.space_group_name_H-M   'P 1'
#
loop_
_entity.id
_entity.type
_entity.pdbx_description
1 polymer ?
#
loop_
_entity_poly.entity_id
_entity_poly.type
_entity_poly.pdbx_seq_one_letter_code
_entity_poly.pdbx_strand_id
1 'polypeptide(L)'
;MAYSNYYAASGLFHGSMSSVMGTQFDILMVGSDPRLLGTVWEKVESEVQRLDKMLNRFDPESEVSFVNREAGHYPVTVGEELWNILLNCKRYNELTEGYYDITLQGFDQVLLTEEDKSIFFFSESLHIDLGGYGKGYALAKIRELLEENGIGKALVNFGNSSVLAVGTHPCGEYWPVGLDNPFTK
;
A
#
# COMPACT_ATOMS: atom_id res chain seq x y z
N MET A 1 -8.23 8.18 12.23
CA MET A 1 -9.07 7.50 13.25
C MET A 1 -9.50 6.16 12.67
N ALA A 2 -9.33 5.07 13.42
CA ALA A 2 -9.77 3.74 13.01
C ALA A 2 -11.10 3.39 13.67
N TYR A 3 -11.91 2.62 12.97
CA TYR A 3 -13.22 2.12 13.45
C TYR A 3 -13.39 0.67 13.01
N SER A 4 -14.05 -0.14 13.83
CA SER A 4 -14.46 -1.48 13.42
C SER A 4 -15.79 -1.91 14.04
N ASN A 5 -16.52 -2.78 13.35
CA ASN A 5 -17.78 -3.34 13.81
C ASN A 5 -17.99 -4.76 13.28
N TYR A 6 -18.62 -5.62 14.07
CA TYR A 6 -19.00 -6.97 13.68
C TYR A 6 -20.53 -7.13 13.65
N TYR A 7 -21.06 -7.56 12.53
CA TYR A 7 -22.49 -7.77 12.29
C TYR A 7 -22.81 -9.27 12.45
N ALA A 8 -23.19 -9.68 13.64
CA ALA A 8 -23.39 -11.09 14.01
C ALA A 8 -24.41 -11.83 13.10
N ALA A 9 -25.46 -11.15 12.63
CA ALA A 9 -26.47 -11.74 11.78
C ALA A 9 -25.95 -12.19 10.39
N SER A 10 -24.92 -11.52 9.88
CA SER A 10 -24.32 -11.82 8.57
C SER A 10 -22.93 -12.43 8.67
N GLY A 11 -22.33 -12.50 9.86
CA GLY A 11 -20.94 -12.88 10.04
C GLY A 11 -19.95 -11.91 9.36
N LEU A 12 -20.34 -10.65 9.18
CA LEU A 12 -19.56 -9.63 8.51
C LEU A 12 -18.81 -8.76 9.53
N PHE A 13 -17.53 -8.60 9.34
CA PHE A 13 -16.70 -7.62 10.04
C PHE A 13 -16.36 -6.47 9.08
N HIS A 14 -16.56 -5.23 9.51
CA HIS A 14 -16.15 -4.03 8.79
C HIS A 14 -15.10 -3.28 9.60
N GLY A 15 -13.94 -3.04 9.02
CA GLY A 15 -12.90 -2.15 9.53
C GLY A 15 -12.70 -0.98 8.59
N SER A 16 -12.45 0.20 9.15
CA SER A 16 -12.23 1.43 8.38
C SER A 16 -11.17 2.32 9.03
N MET A 17 -10.33 2.93 8.22
CA MET A 17 -9.38 3.97 8.63
C MET A 17 -9.57 5.20 7.75
N SER A 18 -9.64 6.38 8.38
CA SER A 18 -9.61 7.66 7.67
C SER A 18 -8.18 8.19 7.62
N SER A 19 -7.84 8.83 6.50
CA SER A 19 -6.57 9.56 6.32
C SER A 19 -5.30 8.71 6.50
N VAL A 20 -5.28 7.51 5.91
CA VAL A 20 -4.09 6.67 5.78
C VAL A 20 -3.63 6.65 4.32
N MET A 21 -2.35 6.80 4.06
CA MET A 21 -1.79 7.01 2.71
C MET A 21 -2.57 8.05 1.88
N GLY A 22 -2.98 9.15 2.56
CA GLY A 22 -3.70 10.26 1.95
C GLY A 22 -5.16 9.96 1.56
N THR A 23 -5.75 8.85 2.02
CA THR A 23 -7.11 8.45 1.62
C THR A 23 -7.84 7.66 2.71
N GLN A 24 -9.04 7.15 2.38
CA GLN A 24 -9.80 6.23 3.20
C GLN A 24 -9.44 4.77 2.86
N PHE A 25 -9.43 3.92 3.88
CA PHE A 25 -9.27 2.49 3.78
C PHE A 25 -10.47 1.78 4.41
N ASP A 26 -11.06 0.82 3.71
CA ASP A 26 -12.15 -0.01 4.21
C ASP A 26 -11.86 -1.49 3.92
N ILE A 27 -12.15 -2.35 4.89
CA ILE A 27 -12.08 -3.80 4.75
C ILE A 27 -13.37 -4.45 5.24
N LEU A 28 -13.88 -5.37 4.46
CA LEU A 28 -14.93 -6.30 4.83
C LEU A 28 -14.30 -7.71 4.93
N MET A 29 -14.49 -8.38 6.07
CA MET A 29 -14.09 -9.78 6.25
C MET A 29 -15.30 -10.60 6.67
N VAL A 30 -15.39 -11.84 6.21
CA VAL A 30 -16.50 -12.75 6.52
C VAL A 30 -16.00 -13.90 7.36
N GLY A 31 -16.64 -14.13 8.50
CA GLY A 31 -16.31 -15.21 9.43
C GLY A 31 -17.26 -15.27 10.62
N SER A 32 -17.28 -16.40 11.30
CA SER A 32 -18.15 -16.63 12.47
C SER A 32 -17.48 -16.32 13.81
N ASP A 33 -16.17 -16.10 13.82
CA ASP A 33 -15.41 -15.76 15.04
C ASP A 33 -15.05 -14.27 15.08
N PRO A 34 -15.80 -13.45 15.83
CA PRO A 34 -15.53 -12.01 15.91
C PRO A 34 -14.20 -11.67 16.59
N ARG A 35 -13.66 -12.55 17.44
CA ARG A 35 -12.37 -12.34 18.10
C ARG A 35 -11.22 -12.50 17.11
N LEU A 36 -11.28 -13.57 16.29
CA LEU A 36 -10.30 -13.76 15.21
C LEU A 36 -10.33 -12.58 14.25
N LEU A 37 -11.51 -12.17 13.77
CA LEU A 37 -11.65 -11.06 12.84
C LEU A 37 -11.14 -9.73 13.44
N GLY A 38 -11.39 -9.49 14.73
CA GLY A 38 -10.85 -8.34 15.45
C GLY A 38 -9.32 -8.36 15.52
N THR A 39 -8.71 -9.51 15.86
CA THR A 39 -7.25 -9.66 15.89
C THR A 39 -6.63 -9.46 14.51
N VAL A 40 -7.26 -9.97 13.45
CA VAL A 40 -6.78 -9.77 12.08
C VAL A 40 -6.88 -8.30 11.68
N TRP A 41 -7.95 -7.62 12.07
CA TRP A 41 -8.10 -6.18 11.85
C TRP A 41 -6.98 -5.38 12.52
N GLU A 42 -6.64 -5.66 13.78
CA GLU A 42 -5.54 -5.00 14.49
C GLU A 42 -4.20 -5.17 13.76
N LYS A 43 -3.93 -6.36 13.20
CA LYS A 43 -2.73 -6.60 12.37
C LYS A 43 -2.76 -5.78 11.07
N VAL A 44 -3.91 -5.76 10.37
CA VAL A 44 -4.09 -4.98 9.14
C VAL A 44 -3.92 -3.49 9.42
N GLU A 45 -4.55 -2.96 10.47
CA GLU A 45 -4.43 -1.57 10.88
C GLU A 45 -2.98 -1.21 11.17
N SER A 46 -2.28 -2.02 11.96
CA SER A 46 -0.87 -1.80 12.30
C SER A 46 0.03 -1.82 11.07
N GLU A 47 -0.19 -2.76 10.16
CA GLU A 47 0.62 -2.87 8.94
C GLU A 47 0.40 -1.70 7.98
N VAL A 48 -0.85 -1.29 7.77
CA VAL A 48 -1.16 -0.14 6.91
C VAL A 48 -0.58 1.16 7.48
N GLN A 49 -0.67 1.36 8.81
CA GLN A 49 -0.06 2.52 9.48
C GLN A 49 1.46 2.50 9.40
N ARG A 50 2.09 1.33 9.54
CA ARG A 50 3.54 1.15 9.39
C ARG A 50 4.01 1.52 7.98
N LEU A 51 3.29 1.03 6.96
CA LEU A 51 3.59 1.34 5.57
C LEU A 51 3.34 2.81 5.23
N ASP A 52 2.27 3.41 5.74
CA ASP A 52 2.04 4.85 5.60
C ASP A 52 3.21 5.64 6.16
N LYS A 53 3.65 5.33 7.39
CA LYS A 53 4.80 5.99 8.01
C LYS A 53 6.10 5.80 7.23
N MET A 54 6.33 4.65 6.62
CA MET A 54 7.55 4.37 5.85
C MET A 54 7.56 5.08 4.49
N LEU A 55 6.42 5.06 3.77
CA LEU A 55 6.34 5.46 2.36
C LEU A 55 5.86 6.90 2.14
N ASN A 56 5.43 7.59 3.19
CA ASN A 56 4.83 8.92 3.09
C ASN A 56 5.88 10.01 2.88
N ARG A 57 6.02 10.50 1.66
CA ARG A 57 6.96 11.58 1.33
C ARG A 57 6.65 12.92 1.97
N PHE A 58 5.47 13.08 2.59
CA PHE A 58 5.07 14.30 3.29
C PHE A 58 5.32 14.22 4.80
N ASP A 59 5.62 13.06 5.35
CA ASP A 59 6.04 12.89 6.74
C ASP A 59 7.57 13.07 6.80
N PRO A 60 8.10 14.12 7.46
CA PRO A 60 9.54 14.37 7.53
C PRO A 60 10.32 13.24 8.22
N GLU A 61 9.66 12.43 9.04
CA GLU A 61 10.26 11.29 9.75
C GLU A 61 10.22 9.99 8.94
N SER A 62 9.60 9.99 7.75
CA SER A 62 9.54 8.79 6.91
C SER A 62 10.88 8.49 6.26
N GLU A 63 11.11 7.20 5.95
CA GLU A 63 12.31 6.76 5.24
C GLU A 63 12.37 7.37 3.83
N VAL A 64 11.25 7.47 3.12
CA VAL A 64 11.18 8.11 1.80
C VAL A 64 11.52 9.60 1.87
N SER A 65 11.05 10.33 2.88
CA SER A 65 11.41 11.74 3.06
C SER A 65 12.90 11.91 3.39
N PHE A 66 13.48 10.99 4.15
CA PHE A 66 14.92 10.99 4.41
C PHE A 66 15.71 10.77 3.12
N VAL A 67 15.34 9.79 2.29
CA VAL A 67 15.92 9.57 0.97
C VAL A 67 15.82 10.83 0.11
N ASN A 68 14.63 11.42 0.02
CA ASN A 68 14.38 12.62 -0.80
C ASN A 68 15.20 13.84 -0.35
N ARG A 69 15.56 13.93 0.90
CA ARG A 69 16.35 15.03 1.45
C ARG A 69 17.86 14.84 1.24
N GLU A 70 18.33 13.60 1.36
CA GLU A 70 19.76 13.34 1.48
C GLU A 70 20.39 12.71 0.22
N ALA A 71 19.60 11.96 -0.58
CA ALA A 71 20.16 11.14 -1.67
C ALA A 71 20.74 11.94 -2.83
N GLY A 72 20.43 13.23 -2.96
CA GLY A 72 21.10 14.14 -3.90
C GLY A 72 22.48 14.62 -3.46
N HIS A 73 22.83 14.42 -2.18
CA HIS A 73 24.11 14.86 -1.60
C HIS A 73 25.09 13.71 -1.41
N TYR A 74 24.60 12.53 -1.00
CA TYR A 74 25.40 11.31 -0.80
C TYR A 74 24.52 10.05 -0.92
N PRO A 75 25.14 8.86 -1.17
CA PRO A 75 24.39 7.60 -1.19
C PRO A 75 23.72 7.33 0.18
N VAL A 76 22.41 7.05 0.17
CA VAL A 76 21.62 6.77 1.37
C VAL A 76 21.31 5.28 1.42
N THR A 77 21.80 4.58 2.45
CA THR A 77 21.42 3.19 2.71
C THR A 77 19.99 3.13 3.23
N VAL A 78 19.17 2.24 2.65
CA VAL A 78 17.77 2.06 3.00
C VAL A 78 17.50 0.69 3.61
N GLY A 79 16.36 0.58 4.31
CA GLY A 79 15.90 -0.70 4.85
C GLY A 79 15.59 -1.73 3.74
N GLU A 80 15.68 -3.01 4.09
CA GLU A 80 15.45 -4.14 3.17
C GLU A 80 14.13 -4.03 2.41
N GLU A 81 13.07 -3.60 3.09
CA GLU A 81 11.75 -3.51 2.49
C GLU A 81 11.67 -2.37 1.47
N LEU A 82 12.17 -1.17 1.81
CA LEU A 82 12.21 -0.06 0.86
C LEU A 82 13.15 -0.37 -0.32
N TRP A 83 14.28 -1.04 -0.07
CA TRP A 83 15.16 -1.52 -1.13
C TRP A 83 14.43 -2.40 -2.15
N ASN A 84 13.67 -3.39 -1.69
CA ASN A 84 12.90 -4.28 -2.56
C ASN A 84 11.79 -3.54 -3.31
N ILE A 85 11.17 -2.54 -2.69
CA ILE A 85 10.20 -1.65 -3.36
C ILE A 85 10.89 -0.86 -4.49
N LEU A 86 12.06 -0.28 -4.24
CA LEU A 86 12.81 0.48 -5.24
C LEU A 86 13.23 -0.40 -6.44
N LEU A 87 13.68 -1.62 -6.19
CA LEU A 87 14.00 -2.58 -7.26
C LEU A 87 12.76 -2.95 -8.09
N ASN A 88 11.60 -3.14 -7.46
CA ASN A 88 10.35 -3.38 -8.17
C ASN A 88 9.93 -2.17 -9.01
N CYS A 89 10.07 -0.97 -8.46
CA CYS A 89 9.77 0.27 -9.19
C CYS A 89 10.69 0.43 -10.41
N LYS A 90 11.99 0.12 -10.26
CA LYS A 90 12.93 0.09 -11.39
C LYS A 90 12.49 -0.89 -12.47
N ARG A 91 12.13 -2.12 -12.07
CA ARG A 91 11.62 -3.12 -13.00
C ARG A 91 10.35 -2.65 -13.73
N TYR A 92 9.41 -2.00 -13.03
CA TYR A 92 8.22 -1.47 -13.69
C TYR A 92 8.54 -0.30 -14.61
N ASN A 93 9.50 0.55 -14.26
CA ASN A 93 9.98 1.61 -15.17
C ASN A 93 10.52 1.00 -16.47
N GLU A 94 11.37 -0.02 -16.38
CA GLU A 94 11.93 -0.74 -17.54
C GLU A 94 10.84 -1.44 -18.37
N LEU A 95 9.91 -2.17 -17.72
CA LEU A 95 8.81 -2.88 -18.39
C LEU A 95 7.82 -1.96 -19.10
N THR A 96 7.67 -0.74 -18.62
CA THR A 96 6.76 0.27 -19.19
C THR A 96 7.48 1.29 -20.07
N GLU A 97 8.75 1.05 -20.42
CA GLU A 97 9.56 1.96 -21.24
C GLU A 97 9.58 3.40 -20.67
N GLY A 98 9.62 3.52 -19.32
CA GLY A 98 9.67 4.78 -18.60
C GLY A 98 8.29 5.41 -18.30
N TYR A 99 7.17 4.87 -18.78
CA TYR A 99 5.83 5.41 -18.49
C TYR A 99 5.46 5.30 -17.01
N TYR A 100 5.93 4.28 -16.31
CA TYR A 100 5.87 4.22 -14.85
C TYR A 100 7.19 4.76 -14.28
N ASP A 101 7.14 5.92 -13.65
CA ASP A 101 8.33 6.57 -13.07
C ASP A 101 7.98 7.22 -11.72
N ILE A 102 8.60 6.71 -10.66
CA ILE A 102 8.43 7.22 -9.30
C ILE A 102 9.13 8.56 -9.06
N THR A 103 9.97 9.00 -10.00
CA THR A 103 10.63 10.32 -9.98
C THR A 103 9.88 11.36 -10.81
N LEU A 104 8.87 10.92 -11.57
CA LEU A 104 8.06 11.67 -12.53
C LEU A 104 8.82 12.13 -13.79
N GLN A 105 10.13 12.11 -13.86
CA GLN A 105 10.91 12.53 -15.04
C GLN A 105 12.41 12.20 -15.01
N GLY A 106 12.88 11.21 -14.30
CA GLY A 106 14.33 11.06 -14.23
C GLY A 106 14.81 9.81 -13.51
N PHE A 107 14.15 8.67 -13.71
CA PHE A 107 14.62 7.43 -13.09
C PHE A 107 16.02 7.02 -13.58
N ASP A 108 16.43 7.45 -14.77
CA ASP A 108 17.80 7.31 -15.30
C ASP A 108 18.85 8.07 -14.47
N GLN A 109 18.43 9.05 -13.66
CA GLN A 109 19.28 9.78 -12.72
C GLN A 109 19.30 9.17 -11.32
N VAL A 110 18.74 7.97 -11.13
CA VAL A 110 18.76 7.23 -9.87
C VAL A 110 19.76 6.08 -9.96
N LEU A 111 20.76 6.10 -9.09
CA LEU A 111 21.68 4.97 -8.90
C LEU A 111 21.22 4.13 -7.71
N LEU A 112 21.00 2.85 -7.96
CA LEU A 112 20.75 1.84 -6.91
C LEU A 112 21.98 0.93 -6.82
N THR A 113 22.59 0.85 -5.63
CA THR A 113 23.79 0.04 -5.36
C THR A 113 23.41 -1.13 -4.46
N GLU A 114 23.60 -2.36 -4.94
CA GLU A 114 23.15 -3.58 -4.26
C GLU A 114 24.01 -3.92 -3.03
N GLU A 115 25.32 -3.65 -3.06
CA GLU A 115 26.26 -4.04 -2.02
C GLU A 115 25.88 -3.49 -0.64
N ASP A 116 25.43 -2.27 -0.58
CA ASP A 116 25.05 -1.58 0.67
C ASP A 116 23.57 -1.16 0.70
N LYS A 117 22.77 -1.57 -0.32
CA LYS A 117 21.36 -1.21 -0.51
C LYS A 117 21.17 0.30 -0.45
N SER A 118 21.99 1.04 -1.18
CA SER A 118 21.93 2.49 -1.20
C SER A 118 21.29 3.05 -2.47
N ILE A 119 20.70 4.22 -2.31
CA ILE A 119 20.14 5.04 -3.38
C ILE A 119 20.87 6.37 -3.44
N PHE A 120 21.22 6.83 -4.65
CA PHE A 120 21.82 8.12 -4.91
C PHE A 120 21.13 8.80 -6.09
N PHE A 121 20.96 10.12 -6.02
CA PHE A 121 20.41 10.93 -7.08
C PHE A 121 21.52 11.78 -7.73
N PHE A 122 21.62 11.74 -9.07
CA PHE A 122 22.56 12.60 -9.79
C PHE A 122 22.11 14.09 -9.86
N SER A 123 20.95 14.41 -9.27
CA SER A 123 20.43 15.77 -9.15
C SER A 123 19.82 15.99 -7.77
N GLU A 124 20.18 17.09 -7.10
CA GLU A 124 19.61 17.49 -5.80
C GLU A 124 18.11 17.83 -5.87
N SER A 125 17.60 18.12 -7.06
CA SER A 125 16.16 18.39 -7.26
C SER A 125 15.33 17.15 -7.48
N LEU A 126 15.96 15.97 -7.62
CA LEU A 126 15.24 14.72 -7.84
C LEU A 126 14.59 14.23 -6.54
N HIS A 127 13.38 13.74 -6.66
CA HIS A 127 12.61 13.18 -5.54
C HIS A 127 11.86 11.94 -6.01
N ILE A 128 11.67 10.97 -5.15
CA ILE A 128 10.81 9.82 -5.40
C ILE A 128 9.44 10.02 -4.74
N ASP A 129 8.40 9.55 -5.43
CA ASP A 129 7.02 9.49 -4.95
C ASP A 129 6.45 8.09 -5.16
N LEU A 130 6.18 7.39 -4.08
CA LEU A 130 5.62 6.04 -4.09
C LEU A 130 4.09 6.01 -4.05
N GLY A 131 3.40 7.13 -4.24
CA GLY A 131 1.93 7.22 -4.22
C GLY A 131 1.24 6.31 -5.23
N GLY A 132 1.86 6.09 -6.40
CA GLY A 132 1.38 5.15 -7.43
C GLY A 132 1.67 3.67 -7.11
N TYR A 133 2.55 3.36 -6.17
CA TYR A 133 2.94 2.01 -5.78
C TYR A 133 2.36 1.57 -4.44
N GLY A 134 2.39 2.46 -3.44
CA GLY A 134 2.19 2.13 -2.03
C GLY A 134 0.87 1.44 -1.71
N LYS A 135 -0.24 1.87 -2.33
CA LYS A 135 -1.55 1.24 -2.08
C LYS A 135 -1.61 -0.20 -2.61
N GLY A 136 -1.08 -0.45 -3.80
CA GLY A 136 -0.99 -1.81 -4.35
C GLY A 136 -0.10 -2.72 -3.50
N TYR A 137 1.02 -2.19 -3.02
CA TYR A 137 1.93 -2.91 -2.12
C TYR A 137 1.26 -3.23 -0.78
N ALA A 138 0.57 -2.27 -0.16
CA ALA A 138 -0.19 -2.50 1.06
C ALA A 138 -1.28 -3.57 0.88
N LEU A 139 -2.00 -3.57 -0.25
CA LEU A 139 -2.99 -4.61 -0.55
C LEU A 139 -2.35 -6.00 -0.69
N ALA A 140 -1.13 -6.10 -1.25
CA ALA A 140 -0.41 -7.37 -1.30
C ALA A 140 -0.04 -7.88 0.12
N LYS A 141 0.43 -6.99 1.00
CA LYS A 141 0.70 -7.33 2.42
C LYS A 141 -0.56 -7.73 3.19
N ILE A 142 -1.66 -7.03 2.96
CA ILE A 142 -2.96 -7.38 3.55
C ILE A 142 -3.40 -8.76 3.08
N ARG A 143 -3.22 -9.09 1.80
CA ARG A 143 -3.54 -10.42 1.28
C ARG A 143 -2.76 -11.51 2.00
N GLU A 144 -1.44 -11.34 2.19
CA GLU A 144 -0.60 -12.25 2.96
C GLU A 144 -1.17 -12.44 4.38
N LEU A 145 -1.48 -11.33 5.09
CA LEU A 145 -2.07 -11.37 6.43
C LEU A 145 -3.42 -12.12 6.49
N LEU A 146 -4.28 -11.91 5.50
CA LEU A 146 -5.58 -12.59 5.43
C LEU A 146 -5.39 -14.10 5.21
N GLU A 147 -4.51 -14.50 4.30
CA GLU A 147 -4.18 -15.89 3.99
C GLU A 147 -3.57 -16.61 5.20
N GLU A 148 -2.58 -16.00 5.87
CA GLU A 148 -1.93 -16.54 7.08
C GLU A 148 -2.88 -16.75 8.26
N ASN A 149 -3.94 -15.93 8.34
CA ASN A 149 -4.95 -16.05 9.41
C ASN A 149 -6.22 -16.80 8.97
N GLY A 150 -6.21 -17.44 7.79
CA GLY A 150 -7.29 -18.27 7.30
C GLY A 150 -8.56 -17.51 6.89
N ILE A 151 -8.45 -16.22 6.57
CA ILE A 151 -9.57 -15.41 6.10
C ILE A 151 -9.77 -15.65 4.60
N GLY A 152 -10.70 -16.52 4.27
CA GLY A 152 -10.98 -16.94 2.89
C GLY A 152 -11.94 -16.02 2.12
N LYS A 153 -12.57 -15.02 2.77
CA LYS A 153 -13.52 -14.10 2.13
C LYS A 153 -13.32 -12.69 2.67
N ALA A 154 -12.85 -11.79 1.83
CA ALA A 154 -12.66 -10.39 2.18
C ALA A 154 -12.76 -9.49 0.94
N LEU A 155 -13.16 -8.24 1.16
CA LEU A 155 -13.06 -7.15 0.19
C LEU A 155 -12.37 -5.97 0.84
N VAL A 156 -11.32 -5.47 0.21
CA VAL A 156 -10.61 -4.27 0.65
C VAL A 156 -10.76 -3.20 -0.40
N ASN A 157 -11.16 -2.01 0.01
CA ASN A 157 -11.18 -0.80 -0.82
C ASN A 157 -10.18 0.20 -0.26
N PHE A 158 -9.20 0.58 -1.06
CA PHE A 158 -8.18 1.55 -0.68
C PHE A 158 -8.27 2.79 -1.56
N GLY A 159 -8.98 3.81 -1.05
CA GLY A 159 -9.10 5.12 -1.68
C GLY A 159 -9.86 5.13 -3.00
N ASN A 160 -10.81 4.22 -3.20
CA ASN A 160 -11.60 4.07 -4.43
C ASN A 160 -10.76 3.90 -5.71
N SER A 161 -9.45 3.65 -5.57
CA SER A 161 -8.51 3.49 -6.69
C SER A 161 -7.87 2.10 -6.74
N SER A 162 -7.85 1.39 -5.61
CA SER A 162 -7.22 0.08 -5.48
C SER A 162 -8.13 -0.83 -4.66
N VAL A 163 -8.45 -2.00 -5.20
CA VAL A 163 -9.36 -2.96 -4.58
C VAL A 163 -8.71 -4.34 -4.54
N LEU A 164 -8.83 -5.03 -3.41
CA LEU A 164 -8.47 -6.44 -3.26
C LEU A 164 -9.73 -7.24 -2.93
N ALA A 165 -10.04 -8.26 -3.70
CA ALA A 165 -11.08 -9.23 -3.42
C ALA A 165 -10.46 -10.60 -3.14
N VAL A 166 -10.85 -11.23 -2.02
CA VAL A 166 -10.45 -12.60 -1.65
C VAL A 166 -11.71 -13.47 -1.58
N GLY A 167 -11.67 -14.61 -2.27
CA GLY A 167 -12.83 -15.52 -2.34
C GLY A 167 -14.06 -14.89 -2.96
N THR A 168 -15.24 -15.27 -2.46
CA THR A 168 -16.54 -14.87 -2.99
C THR A 168 -17.36 -14.08 -1.97
N HIS A 169 -18.29 -13.24 -2.45
CA HIS A 169 -19.26 -12.56 -1.60
C HIS A 169 -20.13 -13.60 -0.84
N PRO A 170 -20.51 -13.35 0.43
CA PRO A 170 -21.29 -14.31 1.21
C PRO A 170 -22.63 -14.69 0.59
N CYS A 171 -23.23 -13.82 -0.22
CA CYS A 171 -24.52 -14.03 -0.88
C CYS A 171 -24.40 -14.17 -2.42
N GLY A 172 -23.20 -14.46 -2.98
CA GLY A 172 -23.00 -14.54 -4.43
C GLY A 172 -21.68 -15.21 -4.80
N GLU A 173 -21.46 -15.36 -6.11
CA GLU A 173 -20.26 -16.01 -6.65
C GLU A 173 -19.07 -15.03 -6.80
N TYR A 174 -19.28 -13.73 -6.70
CA TYR A 174 -18.27 -12.69 -6.85
C TYR A 174 -18.58 -11.47 -5.96
N TRP A 175 -17.55 -10.68 -5.70
CA TRP A 175 -17.69 -9.38 -5.03
C TRP A 175 -18.13 -8.33 -6.03
N PRO A 176 -19.30 -7.69 -5.87
CA PRO A 176 -19.69 -6.58 -6.73
C PRO A 176 -18.88 -5.33 -6.39
N VAL A 177 -18.28 -4.71 -7.40
CA VAL A 177 -17.53 -3.43 -7.26
C VAL A 177 -18.18 -2.43 -8.20
N GLY A 178 -18.64 -1.31 -7.65
CA GLY A 178 -19.16 -0.19 -8.41
C GLY A 178 -18.02 0.70 -8.95
N LEU A 179 -18.16 1.13 -10.20
CA LEU A 179 -17.31 2.17 -10.76
C LEU A 179 -18.18 3.40 -11.03
N ASP A 180 -17.76 4.55 -10.50
CA ASP A 180 -18.43 5.80 -10.79
C ASP A 180 -18.26 6.17 -12.28
N ASN A 181 -19.35 6.55 -12.92
CA ASN A 181 -19.26 7.05 -14.29
C ASN A 181 -18.74 8.50 -14.25
N PRO A 182 -17.54 8.79 -14.80
CA PRO A 182 -16.98 10.15 -14.73
C PRO A 182 -17.77 11.18 -15.58
N PHE A 183 -18.68 10.72 -16.42
CA PHE A 183 -19.48 11.58 -17.33
C PHE A 183 -20.90 11.82 -16.84
N THR A 184 -21.35 11.16 -15.78
CA THR A 184 -22.68 11.37 -15.17
C THR A 184 -22.50 11.83 -13.72
N LYS A 185 -23.01 13.02 -13.42
CA LYS A 185 -23.16 13.52 -12.05
C LYS A 185 -24.52 13.13 -11.52
#